data_163d3f999ec7092bb422f4bb1a9fd5cb
#
_entry.id   163d3f999ec7092bb422f4bb1a9fd5cb
#
_cell.length_a   1.000
_cell.length_b   1.000
_cell.length_c   1.000
_cell.angle_alpha   90.00
_cell.angle_beta   90.00
_cell.angle_gamma   90.00
#
_symmetry.space_group_name_H-M   'P 1'
#
loop_
_entity.id
_entity.type
_entity.pdbx_description
1 polymer ?
#
loop_
_entity_poly.entity_id
_entity_poly.type
_entity_poly.pdbx_seq_one_letter_code
_entity_poly.pdbx_strand_id
1 'polypeptide(L)'
;MKQYQYLLLDFDNTLMDFTETERRALGLTFRELFGRILTEGEVSCYNAINRGYWEMLERKEVTKEQLKEGRMRDFAKELGITEDVDTETINRVYMEYLARTVVEYPASFEVCKRLSNRYVLYIITNGTAFVQHGRMKGASFRPYIRKMFISDEIGVNKPAPEFFDAVLSETGDEDRSHYLVIGDSLTSDIRFGKNVNVDTCYVGTGDNPATYQIADISKLPDLLL
;
A
#
# COMPACT_ATOMS: atom_id res chain seq x y z
N MET A 1 -18.93 -19.46 -12.39
CA MET A 1 -17.98 -18.50 -11.77
C MET A 1 -16.69 -19.24 -11.51
N LYS A 2 -15.52 -18.57 -11.72
CA LYS A 2 -14.22 -19.13 -11.34
C LYS A 2 -14.21 -19.39 -9.83
N GLN A 3 -13.59 -20.48 -9.40
CA GLN A 3 -13.58 -20.88 -7.98
C GLN A 3 -12.29 -20.40 -7.33
N TYR A 4 -12.20 -19.08 -7.00
CA TYR A 4 -11.08 -18.58 -6.22
C TYR A 4 -11.07 -19.19 -4.81
N GLN A 5 -9.88 -19.36 -4.25
CA GLN A 5 -9.64 -19.79 -2.87
C GLN A 5 -8.90 -18.71 -2.08
N TYR A 6 -8.01 -17.98 -2.76
CA TYR A 6 -7.12 -17.00 -2.17
C TYR A 6 -7.37 -15.61 -2.77
N LEU A 7 -7.61 -14.63 -1.91
CA LEU A 7 -7.68 -13.24 -2.30
C LEU A 7 -6.41 -12.53 -1.83
N LEU A 8 -5.67 -11.98 -2.80
CA LEU A 8 -4.44 -11.21 -2.59
C LEU A 8 -4.80 -9.74 -2.66
N LEU A 9 -5.06 -9.16 -1.49
CA LEU A 9 -5.53 -7.79 -1.33
C LEU A 9 -4.32 -6.86 -1.17
N ASP A 10 -4.24 -5.81 -1.96
CA ASP A 10 -3.35 -4.70 -1.64
C ASP A 10 -3.82 -4.01 -0.35
N PHE A 11 -2.93 -3.26 0.29
CA PHE A 11 -3.18 -2.65 1.59
C PHE A 11 -3.51 -1.16 1.48
N ASP A 12 -2.61 -0.40 0.84
CA ASP A 12 -2.66 1.05 0.76
C ASP A 12 -3.58 1.52 -0.37
N ASN A 13 -4.52 2.41 -0.08
CA ASN A 13 -5.58 2.89 -0.97
C ASN A 13 -6.52 1.79 -1.49
N THR A 14 -6.41 0.57 -0.97
CA THR A 14 -7.33 -0.55 -1.22
C THR A 14 -8.18 -0.88 0.01
N LEU A 15 -7.54 -1.21 1.14
CA LEU A 15 -8.21 -1.43 2.44
C LEU A 15 -7.99 -0.26 3.41
N MET A 16 -6.87 0.42 3.29
CA MET A 16 -6.48 1.56 4.12
C MET A 16 -6.48 2.83 3.29
N ASP A 17 -7.02 3.91 3.82
CA ASP A 17 -6.86 5.25 3.24
C ASP A 17 -5.45 5.78 3.55
N PHE A 18 -4.51 5.42 2.67
CA PHE A 18 -3.12 5.86 2.83
C PHE A 18 -2.97 7.36 2.61
N THR A 19 -3.75 7.94 1.72
CA THR A 19 -3.71 9.38 1.46
C THR A 19 -3.99 10.18 2.73
N GLU A 20 -5.03 9.82 3.47
CA GLU A 20 -5.36 10.47 4.74
C GLU A 20 -4.38 10.09 5.86
N THR A 21 -3.90 8.83 5.87
CA THR A 21 -2.84 8.39 6.80
C THR A 21 -1.58 9.23 6.63
N GLU A 22 -1.12 9.41 5.38
CA GLU A 22 0.05 10.17 5.01
C GLU A 22 -0.09 11.65 5.38
N ARG A 23 -1.22 12.26 5.05
CA ARG A 23 -1.53 13.65 5.41
C ARG A 23 -1.42 13.90 6.91
N ARG A 24 -2.02 13.01 7.74
CA ARG A 24 -1.96 13.11 9.20
C ARG A 24 -0.55 12.93 9.73
N ALA A 25 0.14 11.89 9.28
CA ALA A 25 1.49 11.59 9.74
C ALA A 25 2.48 12.72 9.40
N LEU A 26 2.39 13.25 8.17
CA LEU A 26 3.21 14.39 7.75
C LEU A 26 2.95 15.63 8.60
N GLY A 27 1.68 15.98 8.81
CA GLY A 27 1.29 17.12 9.64
C GLY A 27 1.79 17.00 11.09
N LEU A 28 1.70 15.81 11.69
CA LEU A 28 2.21 15.54 13.04
C LEU A 28 3.73 15.66 13.09
N THR A 29 4.44 15.14 12.09
CA THR A 29 5.90 15.20 11.98
C THR A 29 6.41 16.66 11.96
N PHE A 30 5.85 17.49 11.08
CA PHE A 30 6.29 18.87 10.95
C PHE A 30 5.86 19.74 12.12
N ARG A 31 4.75 19.42 12.76
CA ARG A 31 4.33 20.07 14.01
C ARG A 31 5.27 19.73 15.17
N GLU A 32 5.69 18.47 15.30
CA GLU A 32 6.61 18.04 16.38
C GLU A 32 8.00 18.64 16.21
N LEU A 33 8.58 18.51 15.00
CA LEU A 33 9.97 18.87 14.77
C LEU A 33 10.18 20.39 14.57
N PHE A 34 9.21 21.09 14.00
CA PHE A 34 9.36 22.48 13.59
C PHE A 34 8.29 23.42 14.14
N GLY A 35 7.33 22.94 14.95
CA GLY A 35 6.19 23.73 15.40
C GLY A 35 5.29 24.20 14.23
N ARG A 36 5.44 23.62 13.03
CA ARG A 36 4.80 24.08 11.79
C ARG A 36 3.51 23.33 11.51
N ILE A 37 2.46 24.07 11.20
CA ILE A 37 1.21 23.52 10.66
C ILE A 37 1.30 23.64 9.14
N LEU A 38 1.24 22.49 8.45
CA LEU A 38 1.27 22.46 7.00
C LEU A 38 -0.06 22.88 6.40
N THR A 39 0.01 23.70 5.35
CA THR A 39 -1.14 24.04 4.51
C THR A 39 -1.49 22.89 3.54
N GLU A 40 -2.71 22.89 3.01
CA GLU A 40 -3.14 21.92 1.98
C GLU A 40 -2.23 21.98 0.73
N GLY A 41 -1.73 23.15 0.35
CA GLY A 41 -0.79 23.30 -0.75
C GLY A 41 0.56 22.61 -0.48
N GLU A 42 1.07 22.73 0.74
CA GLU A 42 2.32 22.07 1.16
C GLU A 42 2.16 20.55 1.22
N VAL A 43 1.02 20.06 1.71
CA VAL A 43 0.70 18.62 1.69
C VAL A 43 0.63 18.11 0.24
N SER A 44 -0.03 18.87 -0.65
CA SER A 44 -0.10 18.50 -2.07
C SER A 44 1.27 18.49 -2.74
N CYS A 45 2.15 19.42 -2.37
CA CYS A 45 3.54 19.45 -2.83
C CYS A 45 4.30 18.19 -2.38
N TYR A 46 4.19 17.82 -1.10
CA TYR A 46 4.79 16.59 -0.60
C TYR A 46 4.28 15.37 -1.35
N ASN A 47 2.96 15.26 -1.56
CA ASN A 47 2.37 14.12 -2.27
C ASN A 47 2.91 13.98 -3.70
N ALA A 48 3.15 15.09 -4.39
CA ALA A 48 3.76 15.09 -5.71
C ALA A 48 5.21 14.59 -5.68
N ILE A 49 6.01 15.10 -4.73
CA ILE A 49 7.39 14.66 -4.52
C ILE A 49 7.44 13.18 -4.19
N ASN A 50 6.65 12.73 -3.20
CA ASN A 50 6.61 11.35 -2.75
C ASN A 50 6.22 10.39 -3.88
N ARG A 51 5.20 10.73 -4.66
CA ARG A 51 4.79 9.96 -5.85
C ARG A 51 5.94 9.82 -6.85
N GLY A 52 6.64 10.90 -7.16
CA GLY A 52 7.79 10.87 -8.06
C GLY A 52 8.87 9.90 -7.59
N TYR A 53 9.18 9.87 -6.30
CA TYR A 53 10.14 8.92 -5.74
C TYR A 53 9.68 7.47 -5.79
N TRP A 54 8.39 7.20 -5.57
CA TRP A 54 7.83 5.86 -5.71
C TRP A 54 7.88 5.37 -7.16
N GLU A 55 7.56 6.24 -8.13
CA GLU A 55 7.70 5.94 -9.56
C GLU A 55 9.16 5.65 -9.97
N MET A 56 10.11 6.42 -9.43
CA MET A 56 11.55 6.17 -9.62
C MET A 56 11.96 4.82 -9.04
N LEU A 57 11.43 4.43 -7.86
CA LEU A 57 11.69 3.13 -7.25
C LEU A 57 11.14 1.98 -8.12
N GLU A 58 9.92 2.12 -8.66
CA GLU A 58 9.33 1.13 -9.58
C GLU A 58 10.19 0.96 -10.85
N ARG A 59 10.78 2.04 -11.36
CA ARG A 59 11.71 2.01 -12.50
C ARG A 59 13.14 1.59 -12.12
N LYS A 60 13.40 1.27 -10.85
CA LYS A 60 14.73 0.92 -10.30
C LYS A 60 15.78 2.03 -10.46
N GLU A 61 15.36 3.28 -10.50
CA GLU A 61 16.23 4.46 -10.61
C GLU A 61 16.77 4.90 -9.24
N VAL A 62 16.07 4.56 -8.16
CA VAL A 62 16.46 4.81 -6.78
C VAL A 62 16.25 3.58 -5.91
N THR A 63 16.99 3.49 -4.78
CA THR A 63 16.74 2.52 -3.72
C THR A 63 15.67 3.03 -2.75
N LYS A 64 15.16 2.16 -1.87
CA LYS A 64 14.23 2.57 -0.81
C LYS A 64 14.86 3.57 0.17
N GLU A 65 16.15 3.46 0.45
CA GLU A 65 16.90 4.40 1.28
C GLU A 65 16.96 5.78 0.61
N GLN A 66 17.32 5.82 -0.68
CA GLN A 66 17.35 7.05 -1.46
C GLN A 66 15.98 7.71 -1.57
N LEU A 67 14.90 6.91 -1.70
CA LEU A 67 13.53 7.41 -1.66
C LEU A 67 13.21 8.07 -0.32
N LYS A 68 13.51 7.38 0.80
CA LYS A 68 13.19 7.87 2.15
C LYS A 68 13.89 9.20 2.46
N GLU A 69 15.17 9.30 2.14
CA GLU A 69 15.98 10.52 2.35
C GLU A 69 15.59 11.62 1.36
N GLY A 70 15.51 11.28 0.07
CA GLY A 70 15.33 12.23 -1.01
C GLY A 70 14.02 12.99 -0.89
N ARG A 71 12.89 12.28 -0.66
CA ARG A 71 11.58 12.95 -0.53
C ARG A 71 11.53 13.93 0.63
N MET A 72 12.17 13.61 1.78
CA MET A 72 12.20 14.52 2.93
C MET A 72 13.11 15.73 2.70
N ARG A 73 14.26 15.49 2.08
CA ARG A 73 15.19 16.57 1.69
C ARG A 73 14.54 17.56 0.72
N ASP A 74 13.92 17.02 -0.34
CA ASP A 74 13.32 17.85 -1.38
C ASP A 74 12.11 18.60 -0.84
N PHE A 75 11.30 17.98 0.02
CA PHE A 75 10.19 18.66 0.66
C PHE A 75 10.62 19.72 1.67
N ALA A 76 11.63 19.47 2.50
CA ALA A 76 12.20 20.47 3.40
C ALA A 76 12.70 21.70 2.63
N LYS A 77 13.34 21.47 1.48
CA LYS A 77 13.79 22.56 0.58
C LYS A 77 12.62 23.39 0.05
N GLU A 78 11.54 22.76 -0.39
CA GLU A 78 10.32 23.46 -0.84
C GLU A 78 9.68 24.31 0.28
N LEU A 79 9.79 23.86 1.53
CA LEU A 79 9.33 24.62 2.69
C LEU A 79 10.26 25.76 3.11
N GLY A 80 11.40 25.95 2.42
CA GLY A 80 12.41 26.93 2.78
C GLY A 80 13.18 26.60 4.07
N ILE A 81 13.14 25.34 4.50
CA ILE A 81 13.92 24.85 5.64
C ILE A 81 15.33 24.54 5.12
N THR A 82 16.25 25.48 5.31
CA THR A 82 17.59 25.45 4.69
C THR A 82 18.73 25.18 5.69
N GLU A 83 18.47 25.23 6.99
CA GLU A 83 19.46 24.95 8.03
C GLU A 83 19.58 23.44 8.20
N ASP A 84 20.77 22.93 8.51
CA ASP A 84 21.15 21.52 8.71
C ASP A 84 19.99 20.58 9.07
N VAL A 85 19.17 20.30 8.04
CA VAL A 85 17.99 19.47 8.23
C VAL A 85 18.47 18.03 8.28
N ASP A 86 18.45 17.47 9.47
CA ASP A 86 18.62 16.03 9.65
C ASP A 86 17.42 15.28 9.03
N THR A 87 17.54 15.02 7.73
CA THR A 87 16.52 14.31 6.96
C THR A 87 16.27 12.90 7.49
N GLU A 88 17.26 12.28 8.13
CA GLU A 88 17.12 10.99 8.79
C GLU A 88 16.15 11.10 9.98
N THR A 89 16.29 12.11 10.83
CA THR A 89 15.37 12.36 11.94
C THR A 89 13.96 12.67 11.43
N ILE A 90 13.81 13.52 10.40
CA ILE A 90 12.48 13.79 9.82
C ILE A 90 11.84 12.50 9.33
N ASN A 91 12.58 11.70 8.55
CA ASN A 91 12.04 10.45 8.03
C ASN A 91 11.71 9.46 9.16
N ARG A 92 12.55 9.34 10.19
CA ARG A 92 12.30 8.45 11.32
C ARG A 92 10.99 8.82 12.03
N VAL A 93 10.82 10.10 12.40
CA VAL A 93 9.60 10.59 13.08
C VAL A 93 8.36 10.40 12.19
N TYR A 94 8.51 10.69 10.90
CA TYR A 94 7.43 10.46 9.93
C TYR A 94 7.01 8.99 9.82
N MET A 95 7.97 8.07 9.75
CA MET A 95 7.69 6.63 9.71
C MET A 95 7.03 6.14 11.00
N GLU A 96 7.41 6.69 12.15
CA GLU A 96 6.76 6.39 13.44
C GLU A 96 5.30 6.86 13.46
N TYR A 97 5.02 8.06 12.94
CA TYR A 97 3.64 8.54 12.82
C TYR A 97 2.84 7.73 11.80
N LEU A 98 3.42 7.38 10.64
CA LEU A 98 2.78 6.49 9.68
C LEU A 98 2.39 5.16 10.32
N ALA A 99 3.31 4.53 11.06
CA ALA A 99 3.07 3.22 11.68
C ALA A 99 1.94 3.25 12.74
N ARG A 100 1.69 4.40 13.37
CA ARG A 100 0.67 4.58 14.41
C ARG A 100 -0.64 5.15 13.89
N THR A 101 -0.65 5.72 12.68
CA THR A 101 -1.84 6.33 12.10
C THR A 101 -2.61 5.29 11.30
N VAL A 102 -3.74 4.86 11.83
CA VAL A 102 -4.62 3.86 11.21
C VAL A 102 -5.87 4.55 10.70
N VAL A 103 -5.99 4.62 9.38
CA VAL A 103 -7.19 5.13 8.70
C VAL A 103 -7.65 4.06 7.72
N GLU A 104 -8.78 3.44 8.01
CA GLU A 104 -9.38 2.41 7.16
C GLU A 104 -10.46 3.03 6.26
N TYR A 105 -10.66 2.47 5.07
CA TYR A 105 -11.90 2.76 4.38
C TYR A 105 -13.08 2.18 5.16
N PRO A 106 -14.22 2.88 5.24
CA PRO A 106 -15.35 2.49 6.10
C PRO A 106 -15.86 1.07 5.86
N ALA A 107 -15.71 0.54 4.65
CA ALA A 107 -16.19 -0.78 4.29
C ALA A 107 -15.21 -1.92 4.61
N SER A 108 -13.94 -1.63 4.87
CA SER A 108 -12.86 -2.64 4.92
C SER A 108 -13.10 -3.74 5.93
N PHE A 109 -13.56 -3.39 7.13
CA PHE A 109 -13.91 -4.38 8.16
C PHE A 109 -14.98 -5.37 7.67
N GLU A 110 -16.12 -4.85 7.20
CA GLU A 110 -17.25 -5.71 6.82
C GLU A 110 -16.94 -6.53 5.55
N VAL A 111 -16.20 -5.95 4.62
CA VAL A 111 -15.71 -6.66 3.41
C VAL A 111 -14.83 -7.84 3.79
N CYS A 112 -13.79 -7.62 4.59
CA CYS A 112 -12.90 -8.70 5.02
C CYS A 112 -13.64 -9.77 5.82
N LYS A 113 -14.52 -9.38 6.75
CA LYS A 113 -15.35 -10.29 7.54
C LYS A 113 -16.24 -11.17 6.66
N ARG A 114 -16.94 -10.60 5.67
CA ARG A 114 -17.81 -11.37 4.76
C ARG A 114 -17.01 -12.33 3.89
N LEU A 115 -15.93 -11.85 3.30
CA LEU A 115 -15.12 -12.65 2.38
C LEU A 115 -14.34 -13.76 3.07
N SER A 116 -13.90 -13.57 4.31
CA SER A 116 -13.18 -14.60 5.08
C SER A 116 -14.01 -15.86 5.38
N ASN A 117 -15.34 -15.81 5.23
CA ASN A 117 -16.19 -16.99 5.36
C ASN A 117 -16.05 -17.98 4.17
N ARG A 118 -15.49 -17.52 3.04
CA ARG A 118 -15.36 -18.31 1.81
C ARG A 118 -13.96 -18.37 1.25
N TYR A 119 -13.14 -17.35 1.51
CA TYR A 119 -11.82 -17.18 0.94
C TYR A 119 -10.76 -17.02 2.03
N VAL A 120 -9.55 -17.44 1.74
CA VAL A 120 -8.37 -17.09 2.55
C VAL A 120 -7.88 -15.73 2.09
N LEU A 121 -7.80 -14.76 3.02
CA LEU A 121 -7.41 -13.39 2.72
C LEU A 121 -5.94 -13.17 3.07
N TYR A 122 -5.18 -12.72 2.09
CA TYR A 122 -3.79 -12.31 2.23
C TYR A 122 -3.63 -10.84 1.86
N ILE A 123 -2.73 -10.15 2.54
CA ILE A 123 -2.28 -8.82 2.11
C ILE A 123 -0.99 -8.95 1.32
N ILE A 124 -0.88 -8.20 0.21
CA ILE A 124 0.32 -8.08 -0.61
C ILE A 124 0.67 -6.59 -0.76
N THR A 125 1.79 -6.12 -0.22
CA THR A 125 2.12 -4.69 -0.20
C THR A 125 3.58 -4.38 -0.53
N ASN A 126 3.80 -3.24 -1.22
CA ASN A 126 5.12 -2.67 -1.48
C ASN A 126 5.60 -1.73 -0.35
N GLY A 127 4.79 -1.55 0.68
CA GLY A 127 5.11 -0.66 1.80
C GLY A 127 6.32 -1.11 2.64
N THR A 128 6.73 -0.25 3.55
CA THR A 128 7.83 -0.53 4.48
C THR A 128 7.35 -1.41 5.64
N ALA A 129 8.07 -2.47 5.97
CA ALA A 129 7.67 -3.48 6.96
C ALA A 129 7.29 -2.87 8.32
N PHE A 130 8.12 -1.96 8.86
CA PHE A 130 7.83 -1.28 10.12
C PHE A 130 6.47 -0.56 10.12
N VAL A 131 6.17 0.16 9.02
CA VAL A 131 4.91 0.90 8.88
C VAL A 131 3.73 -0.05 8.72
N GLN A 132 3.84 -1.03 7.84
CA GLN A 132 2.73 -1.95 7.55
C GLN A 132 2.36 -2.80 8.76
N HIS A 133 3.35 -3.32 9.49
CA HIS A 133 3.09 -4.04 10.74
C HIS A 133 2.46 -3.14 11.81
N GLY A 134 2.94 -1.90 11.94
CA GLY A 134 2.38 -0.93 12.88
C GLY A 134 0.89 -0.66 12.62
N ARG A 135 0.55 -0.37 11.37
CA ARG A 135 -0.84 -0.09 10.94
C ARG A 135 -1.73 -1.34 11.04
N MET A 136 -1.22 -2.50 10.64
CA MET A 136 -1.96 -3.76 10.75
C MET A 136 -2.31 -4.11 12.21
N LYS A 137 -1.49 -3.77 13.20
CA LYS A 137 -1.83 -3.98 14.62
C LYS A 137 -3.10 -3.27 15.05
N GLY A 138 -3.35 -2.08 14.49
CA GLY A 138 -4.54 -1.26 14.79
C GLY A 138 -5.71 -1.51 13.83
N ALA A 139 -5.52 -2.29 12.76
CA ALA A 139 -6.56 -2.53 11.77
C ALA A 139 -7.68 -3.42 12.31
N SER A 140 -8.93 -2.96 12.16
CA SER A 140 -10.12 -3.67 12.65
C SER A 140 -10.34 -5.00 11.93
N PHE A 141 -9.96 -5.08 10.65
CA PHE A 141 -10.08 -6.28 9.82
C PHE A 141 -8.94 -7.29 10.00
N ARG A 142 -7.92 -6.96 10.83
CA ARG A 142 -6.78 -7.87 11.10
C ARG A 142 -7.17 -9.32 11.42
N PRO A 143 -8.23 -9.61 12.20
CA PRO A 143 -8.59 -10.99 12.54
C PRO A 143 -8.96 -11.87 11.34
N TYR A 144 -9.28 -11.27 10.21
CA TYR A 144 -9.70 -11.96 8.98
C TYR A 144 -8.54 -12.16 8.00
N ILE A 145 -7.38 -11.58 8.27
CA ILE A 145 -6.19 -11.67 7.40
C ILE A 145 -5.31 -12.82 7.87
N ARG A 146 -5.04 -13.76 6.97
CA ARG A 146 -4.20 -14.93 7.26
C ARG A 146 -2.74 -14.55 7.42
N LYS A 147 -2.20 -13.74 6.49
CA LYS A 147 -0.82 -13.27 6.47
C LYS A 147 -0.68 -12.03 5.62
N MET A 148 0.32 -11.24 5.91
CA MET A 148 0.73 -10.09 5.10
C MET A 148 2.09 -10.38 4.48
N PHE A 149 2.18 -10.25 3.16
CA PHE A 149 3.40 -10.33 2.37
C PHE A 149 3.88 -8.92 2.09
N ILE A 150 5.03 -8.58 2.62
CA ILE A 150 5.61 -7.23 2.52
C ILE A 150 6.88 -7.29 1.70
N SER A 151 6.97 -6.47 0.67
CA SER A 151 8.14 -6.45 -0.22
C SER A 151 9.46 -6.20 0.49
N ASP A 152 9.48 -5.42 1.59
CA ASP A 152 10.67 -5.20 2.41
C ASP A 152 11.21 -6.49 3.04
N GLU A 153 10.32 -7.42 3.43
CA GLU A 153 10.69 -8.70 4.04
C GLU A 153 11.05 -9.75 2.98
N ILE A 154 10.40 -9.67 1.81
CA ILE A 154 10.64 -10.60 0.70
C ILE A 154 11.90 -10.21 -0.08
N GLY A 155 12.25 -8.93 -0.11
CA GLY A 155 13.34 -8.37 -0.92
C GLY A 155 12.96 -8.08 -2.37
N VAL A 156 11.68 -8.23 -2.73
CA VAL A 156 11.17 -8.02 -4.10
C VAL A 156 9.85 -7.26 -4.05
N ASN A 157 9.70 -6.27 -4.95
CA ASN A 157 8.49 -5.46 -5.04
C ASN A 157 7.54 -5.99 -6.15
N LYS A 158 6.22 -5.88 -5.95
CA LYS A 158 5.27 -5.90 -7.06
C LYS A 158 5.67 -4.79 -8.07
N PRO A 159 5.62 -5.00 -9.37
CA PRO A 159 4.99 -6.11 -10.11
C PRO A 159 5.95 -7.27 -10.47
N ALA A 160 7.11 -7.41 -9.84
CA ALA A 160 8.03 -8.50 -10.15
C ALA A 160 7.38 -9.87 -9.82
N PRO A 161 7.45 -10.85 -10.74
CA PRO A 161 6.79 -12.15 -10.56
C PRO A 161 7.38 -12.94 -9.38
N GLU A 162 8.64 -12.72 -9.02
CA GLU A 162 9.32 -13.37 -7.89
C GLU A 162 8.65 -13.07 -6.54
N PHE A 163 7.88 -11.98 -6.43
CA PHE A 163 7.05 -11.72 -5.25
C PHE A 163 6.03 -12.85 -5.01
N PHE A 164 5.53 -13.46 -6.08
CA PHE A 164 4.54 -14.54 -5.98
C PHE A 164 5.12 -15.84 -5.41
N ASP A 165 6.42 -16.06 -5.49
CA ASP A 165 7.07 -17.25 -4.93
C ASP A 165 6.87 -17.34 -3.42
N ALA A 166 6.85 -16.19 -2.72
CA ALA A 166 6.52 -16.13 -1.31
C ALA A 166 5.07 -16.53 -1.01
N VAL A 167 4.13 -16.16 -1.89
CA VAL A 167 2.72 -16.56 -1.79
C VAL A 167 2.58 -18.05 -2.02
N LEU A 168 3.21 -18.58 -3.06
CA LEU A 168 3.18 -20.02 -3.36
C LEU A 168 3.79 -20.86 -2.25
N SER A 169 4.90 -20.40 -1.68
CA SER A 169 5.54 -21.08 -0.54
C SER A 169 4.63 -21.17 0.68
N GLU A 170 3.76 -20.19 0.90
CA GLU A 170 2.79 -20.18 2.00
C GLU A 170 1.58 -21.05 1.72
N THR A 171 1.05 -20.99 0.50
CA THR A 171 -0.20 -21.67 0.14
C THR A 171 0.00 -23.14 -0.26
N GLY A 172 1.15 -23.46 -0.84
CA GLY A 172 1.43 -24.76 -1.44
C GLY A 172 0.59 -25.08 -2.67
N ASP A 173 -0.11 -24.09 -3.24
CA ASP A 173 -1.05 -24.26 -4.35
C ASP A 173 -0.51 -23.57 -5.61
N GLU A 174 -0.14 -24.33 -6.63
CA GLU A 174 0.41 -23.83 -7.88
C GLU A 174 -0.64 -23.45 -8.92
N ASP A 175 -1.93 -23.78 -8.69
CA ASP A 175 -3.00 -23.43 -9.62
C ASP A 175 -3.35 -21.94 -9.56
N ARG A 176 -2.90 -21.20 -10.56
CA ARG A 176 -3.10 -19.75 -10.69
C ARG A 176 -4.59 -19.36 -10.72
N SER A 177 -5.47 -20.24 -11.15
CA SER A 177 -6.92 -20.00 -11.22
C SER A 177 -7.58 -19.89 -9.84
N HIS A 178 -6.90 -20.33 -8.78
CA HIS A 178 -7.37 -20.20 -7.40
C HIS A 178 -7.11 -18.84 -6.77
N TYR A 179 -6.38 -17.95 -7.44
CA TYR A 179 -5.98 -16.64 -6.91
C TYR A 179 -6.69 -15.51 -7.62
N LEU A 180 -6.94 -14.42 -6.87
CA LEU A 180 -7.36 -13.13 -7.39
C LEU A 180 -6.55 -12.03 -6.72
N VAL A 181 -5.89 -11.19 -7.52
CA VAL A 181 -5.21 -9.99 -7.04
C VAL A 181 -6.19 -8.83 -7.06
N ILE A 182 -6.31 -8.10 -5.94
CA ILE A 182 -7.21 -6.94 -5.79
C ILE A 182 -6.38 -5.75 -5.35
N GLY A 183 -6.42 -4.63 -6.10
CA GLY A 183 -5.67 -3.43 -5.75
C GLY A 183 -6.03 -2.22 -6.61
N ASP A 184 -5.52 -1.05 -6.20
CA ASP A 184 -5.78 0.25 -6.82
C ASP A 184 -4.69 0.68 -7.83
N SER A 185 -3.54 0.00 -7.85
CA SER A 185 -2.41 0.38 -8.70
C SER A 185 -2.37 -0.44 -10.00
N LEU A 186 -2.47 0.26 -11.15
CA LEU A 186 -2.34 -0.37 -12.47
C LEU A 186 -0.91 -0.86 -12.74
N THR A 187 0.10 -0.15 -12.23
CA THR A 187 1.52 -0.43 -12.45
C THR A 187 2.08 -1.47 -11.49
N SER A 188 1.52 -1.57 -10.30
CA SER A 188 1.92 -2.52 -9.26
C SER A 188 1.00 -3.74 -9.25
N ASP A 189 -0.27 -3.60 -8.83
CA ASP A 189 -1.16 -4.73 -8.56
C ASP A 189 -1.66 -5.42 -9.83
N ILE A 190 -2.22 -4.63 -10.76
CA ILE A 190 -2.81 -5.20 -11.97
C ILE A 190 -1.72 -5.78 -12.87
N ARG A 191 -0.59 -5.07 -12.98
CA ARG A 191 0.58 -5.59 -13.70
C ARG A 191 1.17 -6.83 -13.04
N PHE A 192 1.20 -6.87 -11.70
CA PHE A 192 1.65 -8.05 -10.94
C PHE A 192 0.80 -9.28 -11.28
N GLY A 193 -0.52 -9.19 -11.13
CA GLY A 193 -1.41 -10.31 -11.44
C GLY A 193 -1.21 -10.81 -12.87
N LYS A 194 -1.04 -9.91 -13.83
CA LYS A 194 -0.74 -10.27 -15.23
C LYS A 194 0.59 -10.98 -15.39
N ASN A 195 1.65 -10.48 -14.72
CA ASN A 195 2.98 -11.07 -14.82
C ASN A 195 3.03 -12.50 -14.27
N VAL A 196 2.14 -12.84 -13.32
CA VAL A 196 2.06 -14.18 -12.72
C VAL A 196 0.86 -15.00 -13.23
N ASN A 197 0.16 -14.53 -14.27
CA ASN A 197 -1.02 -15.18 -14.87
C ASN A 197 -2.16 -15.43 -13.87
N VAL A 198 -2.42 -14.47 -13.00
CA VAL A 198 -3.51 -14.48 -12.01
C VAL A 198 -4.54 -13.42 -12.41
N ASP A 199 -5.83 -13.73 -12.22
CA ASP A 199 -6.89 -12.75 -12.44
C ASP A 199 -6.73 -11.55 -11.52
N THR A 200 -7.21 -10.39 -11.99
CA THR A 200 -7.06 -9.12 -11.28
C THR A 200 -8.39 -8.40 -11.12
N CYS A 201 -8.57 -7.71 -10.01
CA CYS A 201 -9.69 -6.80 -9.76
C CYS A 201 -9.13 -5.41 -9.46
N TYR A 202 -9.36 -4.46 -10.35
CA TYR A 202 -8.96 -3.07 -10.16
C TYR A 202 -9.97 -2.35 -9.27
N VAL A 203 -9.48 -1.70 -8.22
CA VAL A 203 -10.27 -0.85 -7.31
C VAL A 203 -10.08 0.59 -7.77
N GLY A 204 -11.04 1.10 -8.53
CA GLY A 204 -10.95 2.45 -9.11
C GLY A 204 -11.85 2.60 -10.33
N THR A 205 -11.68 3.73 -11.03
CA THR A 205 -12.46 4.10 -12.21
C THR A 205 -11.55 4.31 -13.43
N GLY A 206 -12.14 4.28 -14.62
CA GLY A 206 -11.42 4.47 -15.87
C GLY A 206 -11.08 3.17 -16.59
N ASP A 207 -10.56 3.32 -17.82
CA ASP A 207 -10.15 2.19 -18.66
C ASP A 207 -8.92 1.51 -18.08
N ASN A 208 -8.97 0.19 -17.95
CA ASN A 208 -7.88 -0.59 -17.40
C ASN A 208 -7.88 -2.02 -17.94
N PRO A 209 -6.74 -2.72 -17.85
CA PRO A 209 -6.60 -4.08 -18.38
C PRO A 209 -6.93 -5.19 -17.37
N ALA A 210 -7.54 -4.91 -16.23
CA ALA A 210 -7.88 -5.91 -15.22
C ALA A 210 -8.99 -6.86 -15.69
N THR A 211 -9.08 -8.03 -15.06
CA THR A 211 -10.15 -9.01 -15.31
C THR A 211 -11.49 -8.47 -14.84
N TYR A 212 -11.49 -7.80 -13.69
CA TYR A 212 -12.65 -7.15 -13.08
C TYR A 212 -12.31 -5.73 -12.65
N GLN A 213 -13.36 -4.92 -12.48
CA GLN A 213 -13.25 -3.57 -11.94
C GLN A 213 -14.39 -3.28 -10.98
N ILE A 214 -14.07 -2.65 -9.88
CA ILE A 214 -15.03 -2.13 -8.89
C ILE A 214 -14.69 -0.67 -8.58
N ALA A 215 -15.71 0.14 -8.30
CA ALA A 215 -15.51 1.56 -8.02
C ALA A 215 -14.77 1.80 -6.69
N ASP A 216 -15.06 0.96 -5.70
CA ASP A 216 -14.46 0.96 -4.36
C ASP A 216 -14.56 -0.43 -3.73
N ILE A 217 -13.84 -0.65 -2.64
CA ILE A 217 -13.74 -1.98 -1.99
C ILE A 217 -15.08 -2.51 -1.48
N SER A 218 -16.08 -1.66 -1.20
CA SER A 218 -17.40 -2.09 -0.74
C SER A 218 -18.14 -2.97 -1.73
N LYS A 219 -17.77 -2.90 -3.03
CA LYS A 219 -18.36 -3.66 -4.13
C LYS A 219 -17.77 -5.05 -4.31
N LEU A 220 -16.66 -5.35 -3.64
CA LEU A 220 -15.98 -6.64 -3.81
C LEU A 220 -16.84 -7.84 -3.38
N PRO A 221 -17.61 -7.79 -2.28
CA PRO A 221 -18.53 -8.88 -1.94
C PRO A 221 -19.64 -9.13 -2.97
N ASP A 222 -20.13 -8.08 -3.62
CA ASP A 222 -21.18 -8.21 -4.65
C ASP A 222 -20.64 -8.90 -5.93
N LEU A 223 -19.33 -8.78 -6.17
CA LEU A 223 -18.65 -9.45 -7.27
C LEU A 223 -18.38 -10.94 -6.98
N LEU A 224 -18.09 -11.30 -5.71
CA LEU A 224 -17.52 -12.60 -5.36
C LEU A 224 -18.46 -13.54 -4.61
N LEU A 225 -19.52 -13.05 -3.96
CA LEU A 225 -20.49 -13.81 -3.16
C LEU A 225 -21.82 -13.95 -3.84
#